data_1bee7b75fd83ee5a88433e999e90d150
#
_entry.id   1bee7b75fd83ee5a88433e999e90d150
#
_cell.length_a   1.000
_cell.length_b   1.000
_cell.length_c   1.000
_cell.angle_alpha   90.00
_cell.angle_beta   90.00
_cell.angle_gamma   90.00
#
_symmetry.space_group_name_H-M   'P 1'
#
loop_
_entity.id
_entity.type
_entity.pdbx_description
1 polymer ?
#
loop_
_entity_poly.entity_id
_entity_poly.type
_entity_poly.pdbx_seq_one_letter_code
_entity_poly.pdbx_strand_id
1 'polypeptide(L)'
;MSINLLLVSPYSMNFFGGVQNQIDLIKTSLRGEDFNVKVLSPDSPDFNIGEAIKIPFNGSIAPIKLFPKRKIIKESLKWADIIHIHEPFIPLFFWRIPVNTKTIMTHHSSISMLISSIQKMLIKNERKAAKITAVSNEAAKNVVQGLNVRIVPNAIAPEEMNIDFNTSRDILFIGRNERRKNFKLYYQLSELLKNSNYSFRAITNKNIRAPNVELYLNPDDEIKNEVLKISSIYLAVNTHGESFGITILEAINAGCTAVCSDITPFKDLLGDSGVYFKNNNLEDLKQTVERLVKSDMRAIYNNQKKHIDKYSLNKVIPSWISLYTQI
;
A
#
# COMPACT_ATOMS: atom_id res chain seq x y z
N MET A 1 2.30 -0.79 -32.87
CA MET A 1 1.55 -1.98 -32.39
C MET A 1 1.39 -1.86 -30.90
N SER A 2 0.17 -2.00 -30.40
CA SER A 2 -0.10 -1.93 -28.96
C SER A 2 0.45 -3.16 -28.25
N ILE A 3 1.10 -2.98 -27.10
CA ILE A 3 1.71 -4.05 -26.28
C ILE A 3 0.64 -4.64 -25.35
N ASN A 4 0.45 -5.95 -25.39
CA ASN A 4 -0.45 -6.66 -24.50
C ASN A 4 0.21 -6.89 -23.14
N LEU A 5 -0.15 -6.07 -22.15
CA LEU A 5 0.38 -6.13 -20.79
C LEU A 5 -0.58 -6.90 -19.88
N LEU A 6 -0.12 -8.01 -19.32
CA LEU A 6 -0.84 -8.79 -18.32
C LEU A 6 -0.36 -8.43 -16.92
N LEU A 7 -1.21 -7.76 -16.13
CA LEU A 7 -0.99 -7.54 -14.70
C LEU A 7 -1.52 -8.75 -13.93
N VAL A 8 -0.67 -9.38 -13.13
CA VAL A 8 -1.04 -10.57 -12.34
C VAL A 8 -1.14 -10.18 -10.88
N SER A 9 -2.36 -10.25 -10.32
CA SER A 9 -2.62 -10.04 -8.90
C SER A 9 -2.89 -11.37 -8.18
N PRO A 10 -2.21 -11.68 -7.07
CA PRO A 10 -2.57 -12.84 -6.25
C PRO A 10 -3.90 -12.63 -5.53
N TYR A 11 -4.30 -11.38 -5.35
CA TYR A 11 -5.46 -10.96 -4.59
C TYR A 11 -6.66 -10.67 -5.50
N SER A 12 -7.86 -10.95 -5.01
CA SER A 12 -9.09 -10.53 -5.66
C SER A 12 -9.15 -9.01 -5.78
N MET A 13 -9.51 -8.51 -6.96
CA MET A 13 -9.67 -7.07 -7.19
C MET A 13 -10.96 -6.50 -6.56
N ASN A 14 -11.87 -7.36 -6.09
CA ASN A 14 -13.09 -6.95 -5.39
C ASN A 14 -12.86 -6.61 -3.90
N PHE A 15 -11.62 -6.75 -3.41
CA PHE A 15 -11.25 -6.41 -2.05
C PHE A 15 -10.28 -5.25 -2.04
N PHE A 16 -10.57 -4.28 -1.19
CA PHE A 16 -9.69 -3.12 -1.03
C PHE A 16 -8.33 -3.52 -0.44
N GLY A 17 -7.25 -3.05 -1.05
CA GLY A 17 -5.89 -3.28 -0.59
C GLY A 17 -4.85 -2.51 -1.40
N GLY A 18 -3.68 -2.23 -0.79
CA GLY A 18 -2.64 -1.43 -1.42
C GLY A 18 -2.13 -1.99 -2.74
N VAL A 19 -2.03 -3.32 -2.88
CA VAL A 19 -1.59 -3.97 -4.13
C VAL A 19 -2.64 -3.81 -5.23
N GLN A 20 -3.92 -4.04 -4.90
CA GLN A 20 -5.03 -3.90 -5.84
C GLN A 20 -5.15 -2.46 -6.35
N ASN A 21 -5.08 -1.49 -5.44
CA ASN A 21 -5.10 -0.07 -5.80
C ASN A 21 -3.95 0.28 -6.77
N GLN A 22 -2.73 -0.20 -6.52
CA GLN A 22 -1.61 0.04 -7.43
C GLN A 22 -1.81 -0.60 -8.81
N ILE A 23 -2.37 -1.80 -8.89
CA ILE A 23 -2.69 -2.48 -10.15
C ILE A 23 -3.73 -1.66 -10.94
N ASP A 24 -4.77 -1.18 -10.28
CA ASP A 24 -5.80 -0.35 -10.90
C ASP A 24 -5.24 1.00 -11.37
N LEU A 25 -4.39 1.64 -10.59
CA LEU A 25 -3.71 2.87 -10.97
C LEU A 25 -2.84 2.67 -12.22
N ILE A 26 -2.05 1.60 -12.28
CA ILE A 26 -1.24 1.26 -13.46
C ILE A 26 -2.16 1.00 -14.66
N LYS A 27 -3.19 0.15 -14.51
CA LYS A 27 -4.13 -0.19 -15.58
C LYS A 27 -4.84 1.07 -16.13
N THR A 28 -5.30 1.94 -15.26
CA THR A 28 -6.03 3.16 -15.64
C THR A 28 -5.11 4.18 -16.30
N SER A 29 -3.91 4.37 -15.74
CA SER A 29 -2.94 5.34 -16.27
C SER A 29 -2.35 4.96 -17.63
N LEU A 30 -2.34 3.67 -17.97
CA LEU A 30 -1.87 3.21 -19.29
C LEU A 30 -2.98 3.16 -20.36
N ARG A 31 -4.24 3.48 -20.01
CA ARG A 31 -5.31 3.62 -21.01
C ARG A 31 -5.05 4.84 -21.90
N GLY A 32 -5.04 4.61 -23.20
CA GLY A 32 -4.73 5.67 -24.18
C GLY A 32 -3.26 5.73 -24.59
N GLU A 33 -2.38 5.01 -23.90
CA GLU A 33 -1.00 4.75 -24.32
C GLU A 33 -0.93 3.52 -25.24
N ASP A 34 0.26 3.19 -25.76
CA ASP A 34 0.46 2.04 -26.64
C ASP A 34 0.35 0.67 -25.91
N PHE A 35 -0.50 0.59 -24.89
CA PHE A 35 -0.70 -0.62 -24.08
C PHE A 35 -2.16 -1.09 -24.08
N ASN A 36 -2.33 -2.40 -24.29
CA ASN A 36 -3.58 -3.10 -24.01
C ASN A 36 -3.43 -3.86 -22.69
N VAL A 37 -4.06 -3.37 -21.62
CA VAL A 37 -3.82 -3.87 -20.25
C VAL A 37 -4.98 -4.72 -19.77
N LYS A 38 -4.68 -5.97 -19.35
CA LYS A 38 -5.62 -6.88 -18.70
C LYS A 38 -5.09 -7.41 -17.39
N VAL A 39 -6.00 -7.76 -16.47
CA VAL A 39 -5.67 -8.29 -15.15
C VAL A 39 -6.02 -9.78 -15.05
N LEU A 40 -5.06 -10.58 -14.61
CA LEU A 40 -5.26 -11.96 -14.17
C LEU A 40 -5.33 -12.01 -12.65
N SER A 41 -6.49 -12.28 -12.10
CA SER A 41 -6.68 -12.38 -10.64
C SER A 41 -7.94 -13.22 -10.31
N PRO A 42 -8.13 -13.59 -9.03
CA PRO A 42 -9.46 -13.98 -8.57
C PRO A 42 -10.46 -12.85 -8.84
N ASP A 43 -11.66 -13.24 -9.28
CA ASP A 43 -12.81 -12.34 -9.51
C ASP A 43 -12.55 -11.18 -10.52
N SER A 44 -11.50 -11.28 -11.35
CA SER A 44 -11.19 -10.27 -12.37
C SER A 44 -12.23 -10.26 -13.51
N PRO A 45 -12.64 -9.09 -14.01
CA PRO A 45 -13.48 -9.01 -15.21
C PRO A 45 -12.74 -9.41 -16.50
N ASP A 46 -11.39 -9.36 -16.53
CA ASP A 46 -10.59 -9.69 -17.72
C ASP A 46 -10.29 -11.20 -17.77
N PHE A 47 -9.47 -11.69 -16.84
CA PHE A 47 -9.11 -13.11 -16.72
C PHE A 47 -9.41 -13.61 -15.30
N ASN A 48 -10.60 -14.19 -15.11
CA ASN A 48 -11.08 -14.68 -13.82
C ASN A 48 -10.63 -16.11 -13.55
N ILE A 49 -9.73 -16.30 -12.59
CA ILE A 49 -9.21 -17.61 -12.19
C ILE A 49 -10.09 -18.35 -11.16
N GLY A 50 -11.21 -17.76 -10.78
CA GLY A 50 -12.19 -18.28 -9.81
C GLY A 50 -12.30 -17.42 -8.58
N GLU A 51 -13.29 -17.67 -7.74
CA GLU A 51 -13.58 -16.93 -6.53
C GLU A 51 -12.45 -17.02 -5.51
N ALA A 52 -12.18 -15.88 -4.84
CA ALA A 52 -11.20 -15.80 -3.77
C ALA A 52 -11.71 -16.43 -2.48
N ILE A 53 -10.79 -17.03 -1.72
CA ILE A 53 -10.99 -17.44 -0.33
C ILE A 53 -10.14 -16.57 0.59
N LYS A 54 -10.65 -16.22 1.76
CA LYS A 54 -9.94 -15.42 2.75
C LYS A 54 -8.99 -16.30 3.55
N ILE A 55 -7.69 -16.13 3.38
CA ILE A 55 -6.66 -16.93 4.06
C ILE A 55 -5.82 -16.02 4.96
N PRO A 56 -5.55 -16.40 6.21
CA PRO A 56 -4.56 -15.72 7.04
C PRO A 56 -3.17 -15.84 6.39
N PHE A 57 -2.52 -14.70 6.12
CA PHE A 57 -1.20 -14.67 5.51
C PHE A 57 -0.40 -13.47 6.03
N ASN A 58 0.81 -13.70 6.51
CA ASN A 58 1.73 -12.66 6.99
C ASN A 58 1.10 -11.65 7.98
N GLY A 59 0.30 -12.15 8.94
CA GLY A 59 -0.38 -11.34 9.95
C GLY A 59 -1.59 -10.56 9.45
N SER A 60 -2.06 -10.85 8.24
CA SER A 60 -3.21 -10.22 7.59
C SER A 60 -4.14 -11.27 6.98
N ILE A 61 -5.32 -10.87 6.50
CA ILE A 61 -6.22 -11.73 5.71
C ILE A 61 -6.01 -11.40 4.24
N ALA A 62 -5.60 -12.40 3.46
CA ALA A 62 -5.41 -12.30 2.02
C ALA A 62 -6.56 -12.99 1.26
N PRO A 63 -7.31 -12.27 0.40
CA PRO A 63 -8.33 -12.87 -0.46
C PRO A 63 -7.67 -13.45 -1.71
N ILE A 64 -7.27 -14.73 -1.66
CA ILE A 64 -6.49 -15.40 -2.71
C ILE A 64 -7.21 -16.65 -3.25
N LYS A 65 -6.77 -17.13 -4.41
CA LYS A 65 -7.17 -18.42 -5.00
C LYS A 65 -5.99 -19.39 -5.02
N LEU A 66 -6.08 -20.48 -4.26
CA LEU A 66 -5.00 -21.47 -4.22
C LEU A 66 -4.99 -22.38 -5.46
N PHE A 67 -6.17 -22.82 -5.90
CA PHE A 67 -6.34 -23.72 -7.05
C PHE A 67 -7.05 -22.96 -8.20
N PRO A 68 -6.29 -22.26 -9.05
CA PRO A 68 -6.86 -21.44 -10.10
C PRO A 68 -7.30 -22.28 -11.31
N LYS A 69 -8.18 -21.72 -12.14
CA LYS A 69 -8.59 -22.30 -13.42
C LYS A 69 -7.40 -22.27 -14.40
N ARG A 70 -6.70 -23.39 -14.55
CA ARG A 70 -5.46 -23.50 -15.37
C ARG A 70 -5.66 -23.10 -16.83
N LYS A 71 -6.86 -23.32 -17.40
CA LYS A 71 -7.19 -22.92 -18.77
C LYS A 71 -7.08 -21.40 -18.92
N ILE A 72 -7.65 -20.65 -17.99
CA ILE A 72 -7.61 -19.17 -17.98
C ILE A 72 -6.17 -18.65 -17.88
N ILE A 73 -5.35 -19.26 -17.01
CA ILE A 73 -3.92 -18.88 -16.93
C ILE A 73 -3.22 -19.12 -18.27
N LYS A 74 -3.43 -20.26 -18.93
CA LYS A 74 -2.81 -20.54 -20.24
C LYS A 74 -3.26 -19.55 -21.31
N GLU A 75 -4.54 -19.21 -21.35
CA GLU A 75 -5.10 -18.22 -22.28
C GLU A 75 -4.52 -16.82 -22.04
N SER A 76 -4.44 -16.37 -20.79
CA SER A 76 -3.87 -15.07 -20.45
C SER A 76 -2.38 -14.97 -20.79
N LEU A 77 -1.60 -16.02 -20.52
CA LEU A 77 -0.18 -16.07 -20.85
C LEU A 77 0.08 -16.11 -22.37
N LYS A 78 -0.80 -16.75 -23.15
CA LYS A 78 -0.71 -16.74 -24.61
C LYS A 78 -1.04 -15.36 -25.21
N TRP A 79 -1.95 -14.64 -24.58
CA TRP A 79 -2.35 -13.30 -24.99
C TRP A 79 -1.28 -12.24 -24.71
N ALA A 80 -0.48 -12.41 -23.65
CA ALA A 80 0.44 -11.41 -23.14
C ALA A 80 1.76 -11.32 -23.92
N ASP A 81 2.18 -10.12 -24.28
CA ASP A 81 3.54 -9.80 -24.70
C ASP A 81 4.45 -9.59 -23.48
N ILE A 82 3.92 -8.95 -22.43
CA ILE A 82 4.59 -8.70 -21.15
C ILE A 82 3.72 -9.23 -20.01
N ILE A 83 4.35 -9.86 -19.03
CA ILE A 83 3.72 -10.39 -17.82
C ILE A 83 4.29 -9.64 -16.63
N HIS A 84 3.48 -8.88 -15.90
CA HIS A 84 3.88 -8.21 -14.69
C HIS A 84 3.23 -8.85 -13.46
N ILE A 85 4.02 -9.55 -12.67
CA ILE A 85 3.57 -10.28 -11.48
C ILE A 85 3.75 -9.42 -10.25
N HIS A 86 2.64 -9.04 -9.61
CA HIS A 86 2.64 -8.37 -8.32
C HIS A 86 2.63 -9.40 -7.19
N GLU A 87 3.44 -9.19 -6.16
CA GLU A 87 3.61 -10.10 -5.02
C GLU A 87 3.93 -11.55 -5.49
N PRO A 88 5.05 -11.76 -6.20
CA PRO A 88 5.35 -12.96 -6.99
C PRO A 88 5.34 -14.23 -6.18
N PHE A 89 5.55 -14.14 -4.88
CA PHE A 89 5.61 -15.27 -3.98
C PHE A 89 4.34 -16.13 -4.04
N ILE A 90 3.15 -15.51 -3.92
CA ILE A 90 1.87 -16.23 -3.93
C ILE A 90 1.54 -16.80 -5.32
N PRO A 91 1.52 -15.99 -6.41
CA PRO A 91 1.19 -16.52 -7.73
C PRO A 91 2.16 -17.60 -8.20
N LEU A 92 3.46 -17.40 -8.04
CA LEU A 92 4.47 -18.35 -8.52
C LEU A 92 4.38 -19.69 -7.79
N PHE A 93 4.16 -19.65 -6.47
CA PHE A 93 4.11 -20.86 -5.67
C PHE A 93 2.88 -21.73 -5.96
N PHE A 94 1.68 -21.10 -6.00
CA PHE A 94 0.43 -21.84 -6.13
C PHE A 94 -0.05 -21.98 -7.59
N TRP A 95 0.19 -20.96 -8.44
CA TRP A 95 -0.38 -20.90 -9.79
C TRP A 95 0.55 -21.44 -10.85
N ARG A 96 1.82 -21.68 -10.53
CA ARG A 96 2.84 -22.19 -11.45
C ARG A 96 2.96 -21.34 -12.72
N ILE A 97 2.92 -20.03 -12.57
CA ILE A 97 3.15 -19.10 -13.67
C ILE A 97 4.63 -19.21 -14.08
N PRO A 98 4.95 -19.45 -15.36
CA PRO A 98 6.33 -19.50 -15.82
C PRO A 98 6.95 -18.10 -15.76
N VAL A 99 8.19 -18.03 -15.28
CA VAL A 99 9.00 -16.81 -15.29
C VAL A 99 10.02 -16.89 -16.41
N ASN A 100 10.08 -15.89 -17.25
CA ASN A 100 10.97 -15.80 -18.40
C ASN A 100 11.36 -14.35 -18.70
N THR A 101 12.01 -14.11 -19.83
CA THR A 101 12.47 -12.81 -20.30
C THR A 101 11.37 -11.79 -20.62
N LYS A 102 10.10 -12.18 -20.59
CA LYS A 102 8.92 -11.30 -20.72
C LYS A 102 8.29 -10.94 -19.37
N THR A 103 8.90 -11.36 -18.26
CA THR A 103 8.30 -11.25 -16.92
C THR A 103 8.96 -10.16 -16.11
N ILE A 104 8.13 -9.26 -15.56
CA ILE A 104 8.50 -8.32 -14.51
C ILE A 104 7.91 -8.86 -13.20
N MET A 105 8.63 -8.71 -12.10
CA MET A 105 8.17 -9.10 -10.77
C MET A 105 8.28 -7.94 -9.81
N THR A 106 7.19 -7.61 -9.09
CA THR A 106 7.17 -6.53 -8.10
C THR A 106 6.85 -7.07 -6.71
N HIS A 107 7.76 -6.81 -5.78
CA HIS A 107 7.58 -7.13 -4.36
C HIS A 107 6.92 -5.94 -3.64
N HIS A 108 5.79 -6.19 -2.98
CA HIS A 108 5.01 -5.18 -2.24
C HIS A 108 5.12 -5.33 -0.73
N SER A 109 5.31 -6.55 -0.22
CA SER A 109 5.31 -6.83 1.21
C SER A 109 6.70 -7.21 1.73
N SER A 110 6.99 -6.90 2.98
CA SER A 110 8.08 -7.54 3.73
C SER A 110 7.57 -8.87 4.28
N ILE A 111 8.23 -9.98 3.92
CA ILE A 111 7.84 -11.33 4.33
C ILE A 111 8.70 -11.77 5.51
N SER A 112 8.09 -12.48 6.47
CA SER A 112 8.82 -12.98 7.64
C SER A 112 9.85 -14.08 7.30
N MET A 113 10.89 -14.22 8.14
CA MET A 113 12.00 -15.17 7.92
C MET A 113 11.55 -16.64 7.75
N LEU A 114 10.44 -17.06 8.32
CA LEU A 114 9.88 -18.42 8.16
C LEU A 114 9.53 -18.75 6.70
N ILE A 115 9.16 -17.74 5.92
CA ILE A 115 8.82 -17.89 4.49
C ILE A 115 10.08 -17.84 3.62
N SER A 116 11.20 -17.34 4.13
CA SER A 116 12.47 -17.26 3.41
C SER A 116 13.03 -18.59 2.95
N SER A 117 12.73 -19.70 3.65
CA SER A 117 13.14 -21.06 3.24
C SER A 117 12.42 -21.51 1.97
N ILE A 118 11.17 -21.08 1.79
CA ILE A 118 10.38 -21.35 0.57
C ILE A 118 10.85 -20.43 -0.57
N GLN A 119 11.29 -19.21 -0.27
CA GLN A 119 11.90 -18.31 -1.25
C GLN A 119 13.12 -18.94 -1.94
N LYS A 120 13.96 -19.69 -1.23
CA LYS A 120 15.10 -20.38 -1.85
C LYS A 120 14.70 -21.32 -2.98
N MET A 121 13.50 -21.87 -2.94
CA MET A 121 12.95 -22.71 -4.00
C MET A 121 12.51 -21.87 -5.23
N LEU A 122 12.06 -20.62 -5.02
CA LEU A 122 11.66 -19.68 -6.06
C LEU A 122 12.84 -18.93 -6.69
N ILE A 123 14.01 -18.92 -6.04
CA ILE A 123 15.26 -18.28 -6.49
C ILE A 123 15.59 -18.59 -7.96
N LYS A 124 15.44 -19.85 -8.36
CA LYS A 124 15.71 -20.25 -9.75
C LYS A 124 14.78 -19.54 -10.76
N ASN A 125 13.57 -19.22 -10.33
CA ASN A 125 12.58 -18.57 -11.19
C ASN A 125 12.80 -17.06 -11.26
N GLU A 126 13.07 -16.39 -10.15
CA GLU A 126 13.34 -14.95 -10.14
C GLU A 126 14.49 -14.55 -11.06
N ARG A 127 15.56 -15.35 -11.12
CA ARG A 127 16.70 -15.13 -12.01
C ARG A 127 16.38 -15.16 -13.50
N LYS A 128 15.23 -15.68 -13.88
CA LYS A 128 14.76 -15.74 -15.27
C LYS A 128 13.89 -14.54 -15.64
N ALA A 129 13.48 -13.73 -14.66
CA ALA A 129 12.70 -12.53 -14.91
C ALA A 129 13.52 -11.49 -15.68
N ALA A 130 12.86 -10.76 -16.58
CA ALA A 130 13.49 -9.65 -17.29
C ALA A 130 13.88 -8.52 -16.34
N LYS A 131 12.99 -8.20 -15.40
CA LYS A 131 13.19 -7.15 -14.39
C LYS A 131 12.58 -7.59 -13.06
N ILE A 132 13.25 -7.18 -11.97
CA ILE A 132 12.74 -7.32 -10.61
C ILE A 132 12.62 -5.93 -10.00
N THR A 133 11.47 -5.64 -9.41
CA THR A 133 11.19 -4.37 -8.75
C THR A 133 10.67 -4.59 -7.35
N ALA A 134 10.78 -3.57 -6.52
CA ALA A 134 10.16 -3.52 -5.20
C ALA A 134 9.60 -2.11 -4.95
N VAL A 135 8.55 -2.00 -4.15
CA VAL A 135 7.92 -0.71 -3.86
C VAL A 135 8.73 0.13 -2.87
N SER A 136 9.66 -0.47 -2.15
CA SER A 136 10.52 0.18 -1.16
C SER A 136 11.77 -0.65 -0.87
N ASN A 137 12.74 -0.06 -0.18
CA ASN A 137 13.90 -0.79 0.33
C ASN A 137 13.49 -1.91 1.29
N GLU A 138 12.44 -1.72 2.09
CA GLU A 138 11.91 -2.74 2.99
C GLU A 138 11.35 -3.94 2.22
N ALA A 139 10.56 -3.70 1.17
CA ALA A 139 10.04 -4.75 0.31
C ALA A 139 11.17 -5.45 -0.49
N ALA A 140 12.22 -4.73 -0.85
CA ALA A 140 13.38 -5.26 -1.56
C ALA A 140 14.20 -6.28 -0.75
N LYS A 141 14.11 -6.27 0.59
CA LYS A 141 14.78 -7.26 1.46
C LYS A 141 14.32 -8.70 1.19
N ASN A 142 13.15 -8.87 0.57
CA ASN A 142 12.64 -10.20 0.20
C ASN A 142 13.24 -10.75 -1.09
N VAL A 143 13.84 -9.90 -1.90
CA VAL A 143 14.47 -10.32 -3.15
C VAL A 143 15.76 -11.05 -2.83
N VAL A 144 16.03 -12.07 -3.63
CA VAL A 144 17.22 -12.91 -3.49
C VAL A 144 18.48 -12.08 -3.61
N GLN A 145 19.44 -12.33 -2.72
CA GLN A 145 20.75 -11.68 -2.76
C GLN A 145 21.46 -11.89 -4.12
N GLY A 146 22.03 -10.79 -4.61
CA GLY A 146 22.77 -10.76 -5.87
C GLY A 146 21.92 -10.50 -7.12
N LEU A 147 20.60 -10.28 -6.97
CA LEU A 147 19.76 -9.78 -8.06
C LEU A 147 19.67 -8.25 -8.03
N ASN A 148 19.67 -7.66 -9.24
CA ASN A 148 19.48 -6.21 -9.37
C ASN A 148 17.98 -5.89 -9.21
N VAL A 149 17.66 -5.10 -8.18
CA VAL A 149 16.29 -4.68 -7.86
C VAL A 149 16.15 -3.19 -8.10
N ARG A 150 15.18 -2.82 -8.94
CA ARG A 150 14.83 -1.41 -9.12
C ARG A 150 13.69 -1.04 -8.16
N ILE A 151 13.86 0.03 -7.39
CA ILE A 151 12.78 0.56 -6.57
C ILE A 151 11.85 1.39 -7.46
N VAL A 152 10.59 0.97 -7.53
CA VAL A 152 9.49 1.71 -8.15
C VAL A 152 8.40 1.85 -7.11
N PRO A 153 8.25 3.03 -6.50
CA PRO A 153 7.34 3.22 -5.38
C PRO A 153 5.88 3.08 -5.80
N ASN A 154 5.00 2.87 -4.82
CA ASN A 154 3.57 2.99 -5.06
C ASN A 154 3.22 4.42 -5.45
N ALA A 155 2.30 4.57 -6.40
CA ALA A 155 1.78 5.86 -6.83
C ALA A 155 0.55 6.27 -6.01
N ILE A 156 0.31 7.57 -5.93
CA ILE A 156 -0.94 8.16 -5.46
C ILE A 156 -1.62 8.89 -6.61
N ALA A 157 -2.94 8.70 -6.74
CA ALA A 157 -3.73 9.47 -7.68
C ALA A 157 -3.71 10.95 -7.28
N PRO A 158 -3.63 11.88 -8.25
CA PRO A 158 -3.86 13.30 -7.94
C PRO A 158 -5.31 13.43 -7.45
N GLU A 159 -5.50 13.94 -6.27
CA GLU A 159 -6.81 14.43 -5.89
C GLU A 159 -6.92 15.87 -6.40
N GLU A 160 -7.83 16.09 -7.35
CA GLU A 160 -8.27 17.41 -7.81
C GLU A 160 -9.14 18.06 -6.72
N MET A 161 -8.60 18.21 -5.52
CA MET A 161 -9.33 18.87 -4.47
C MET A 161 -8.70 20.21 -4.15
N ASN A 162 -9.52 21.24 -4.14
CA ASN A 162 -9.33 22.37 -3.25
C ASN A 162 -9.29 21.80 -1.83
N ILE A 163 -8.11 21.35 -1.43
CA ILE A 163 -7.88 20.82 -0.10
C ILE A 163 -7.86 22.05 0.80
N ASP A 164 -9.00 22.33 1.41
CA ASP A 164 -9.03 23.24 2.53
C ASP A 164 -8.23 22.59 3.65
N PHE A 165 -7.04 23.13 3.90
CA PHE A 165 -6.22 22.65 4.99
C PHE A 165 -7.00 22.82 6.29
N ASN A 166 -7.39 21.70 6.89
CA ASN A 166 -8.18 21.70 8.10
C ASN A 166 -7.26 21.92 9.31
N THR A 167 -7.44 23.07 9.98
CA THR A 167 -6.74 23.40 11.24
C THR A 167 -7.43 22.83 12.47
N SER A 168 -8.49 22.03 12.30
CA SER A 168 -9.19 21.38 13.40
C SER A 168 -8.27 20.44 14.18
N ARG A 169 -8.74 19.91 15.29
CA ARG A 169 -8.03 18.92 16.12
C ARG A 169 -8.60 17.53 15.93
N ASP A 170 -9.00 17.21 14.69
CA ASP A 170 -9.55 15.91 14.33
C ASP A 170 -8.42 14.94 13.98
N ILE A 171 -8.32 13.89 14.77
CA ILE A 171 -7.25 12.90 14.68
C ILE A 171 -7.81 11.61 14.08
N LEU A 172 -7.19 11.13 13.00
CA LEU A 172 -7.60 9.96 12.25
C LEU A 172 -6.60 8.81 12.38
N PHE A 173 -7.14 7.61 12.53
CA PHE A 173 -6.44 6.35 12.36
C PHE A 173 -7.07 5.56 11.20
N ILE A 174 -6.24 4.97 10.32
CA ILE A 174 -6.69 4.03 9.29
C ILE A 174 -5.88 2.75 9.42
N GLY A 175 -6.55 1.66 9.73
CA GLY A 175 -5.88 0.37 9.82
C GLY A 175 -6.81 -0.77 10.20
N ARG A 176 -6.50 -1.96 9.66
CA ARG A 176 -7.16 -3.18 10.15
C ARG A 176 -6.82 -3.42 11.60
N ASN A 177 -7.72 -4.05 12.36
CA ASN A 177 -7.46 -4.42 13.74
C ASN A 177 -6.43 -5.58 13.81
N GLU A 178 -5.20 -5.25 13.46
CA GLU A 178 -4.03 -6.12 13.52
C GLU A 178 -3.07 -5.59 14.59
N ARG A 179 -2.40 -6.48 15.33
CA ARG A 179 -1.49 -6.10 16.41
C ARG A 179 -0.42 -5.09 15.96
N ARG A 180 0.10 -5.26 14.74
CA ARG A 180 1.13 -4.38 14.17
C ARG A 180 0.65 -2.97 13.85
N LYS A 181 -0.65 -2.77 13.59
CA LYS A 181 -1.28 -1.47 13.34
C LYS A 181 -1.50 -0.67 14.62
N ASN A 182 -1.45 -1.35 15.79
CA ASN A 182 -1.40 -0.76 17.14
C ASN A 182 -2.57 0.20 17.45
N PHE A 183 -3.78 -0.18 17.06
CA PHE A 183 -4.99 0.58 17.44
C PHE A 183 -5.07 0.83 18.95
N LYS A 184 -4.48 -0.08 19.77
CA LYS A 184 -4.42 0.10 21.22
C LYS A 184 -3.74 1.41 21.63
N LEU A 185 -2.60 1.75 21.02
CA LEU A 185 -1.87 2.98 21.33
C LEU A 185 -2.67 4.22 20.93
N TYR A 186 -3.32 4.17 19.75
CA TYR A 186 -4.22 5.21 19.29
C TYR A 186 -5.38 5.43 20.27
N TYR A 187 -6.05 4.36 20.70
CA TYR A 187 -7.13 4.43 21.68
C TYR A 187 -6.65 4.95 23.04
N GLN A 188 -5.47 4.53 23.51
CA GLN A 188 -4.90 5.07 24.76
C GLN A 188 -4.67 6.59 24.67
N LEU A 189 -4.24 7.10 23.52
CA LEU A 189 -4.13 8.55 23.31
C LEU A 189 -5.50 9.23 23.40
N SER A 190 -6.55 8.64 22.78
CA SER A 190 -7.90 9.21 22.85
C SER A 190 -8.44 9.27 24.28
N GLU A 191 -8.12 8.27 25.12
CA GLU A 191 -8.49 8.29 26.54
C GLU A 191 -7.75 9.40 27.32
N LEU A 192 -6.47 9.62 27.04
CA LEU A 192 -5.70 10.69 27.69
C LEU A 192 -6.20 12.08 27.33
N LEU A 193 -6.68 12.24 26.11
CA LEU A 193 -7.10 13.53 25.56
C LEU A 193 -8.64 13.73 25.55
N LYS A 194 -9.41 12.84 26.18
CA LYS A 194 -10.89 12.84 26.14
C LYS A 194 -11.55 14.12 26.67
N ASN A 195 -10.88 14.83 27.59
CA ASN A 195 -11.38 16.09 28.19
C ASN A 195 -10.80 17.33 27.48
N SER A 196 -10.18 17.16 26.33
CA SER A 196 -9.58 18.24 25.54
C SER A 196 -10.36 18.44 24.23
N ASN A 197 -10.03 19.49 23.47
CA ASN A 197 -10.71 19.82 22.21
C ASN A 197 -10.22 18.95 21.03
N TYR A 198 -9.97 17.64 21.24
CA TYR A 198 -9.61 16.73 20.18
C TYR A 198 -10.79 15.78 19.87
N SER A 199 -11.02 15.54 18.59
CA SER A 199 -11.92 14.48 18.10
C SER A 199 -11.11 13.33 17.55
N PHE A 200 -11.58 12.10 17.78
CA PHE A 200 -10.88 10.90 17.35
C PHE A 200 -11.78 10.10 16.41
N ARG A 201 -11.26 9.76 15.21
CA ARG A 201 -11.93 8.94 14.20
C ARG A 201 -11.04 7.77 13.80
N ALA A 202 -11.65 6.63 13.54
CA ALA A 202 -10.90 5.48 13.07
C ALA A 202 -11.64 4.71 11.98
N ILE A 203 -10.93 4.41 10.91
CA ILE A 203 -11.36 3.48 9.87
C ILE A 203 -10.72 2.13 10.15
N THR A 204 -11.54 1.10 10.37
CA THR A 204 -11.08 -0.24 10.73
C THR A 204 -12.02 -1.33 10.20
N ASN A 205 -11.59 -2.59 10.29
CA ASN A 205 -12.34 -3.75 9.77
C ASN A 205 -13.09 -4.54 10.85
N LYS A 206 -13.03 -4.12 12.11
CA LYS A 206 -13.71 -4.78 13.23
C LYS A 206 -14.29 -3.75 14.18
N ASN A 207 -15.47 -4.07 14.71
CA ASN A 207 -16.04 -3.30 15.80
C ASN A 207 -15.18 -3.50 17.06
N ILE A 208 -14.72 -2.40 17.63
CA ILE A 208 -13.85 -2.35 18.81
C ILE A 208 -14.51 -1.42 19.81
N ARG A 209 -14.57 -1.82 21.08
CA ARG A 209 -15.08 -0.93 22.13
C ARG A 209 -14.11 0.23 22.35
N ALA A 210 -14.44 1.39 21.83
CA ALA A 210 -13.64 2.61 21.90
C ALA A 210 -14.58 3.83 22.03
N PRO A 211 -15.15 4.10 23.23
CA PRO A 211 -16.24 5.07 23.42
C PRO A 211 -15.86 6.51 23.02
N ASN A 212 -14.57 6.86 23.03
CA ASN A 212 -14.10 8.20 22.66
C ASN A 212 -13.63 8.29 21.19
N VAL A 213 -13.94 7.28 20.37
CA VAL A 213 -13.52 7.21 18.97
C VAL A 213 -14.73 6.93 18.09
N GLU A 214 -14.97 7.78 17.12
CA GLU A 214 -15.95 7.55 16.07
C GLU A 214 -15.40 6.49 15.09
N LEU A 215 -16.08 5.33 15.00
CA LEU A 215 -15.63 4.17 14.24
C LEU A 215 -16.35 4.05 12.90
N TYR A 216 -15.59 3.96 11.82
CA TYR A 216 -16.05 3.64 10.47
C TYR A 216 -15.61 2.23 10.12
N LEU A 217 -16.57 1.31 9.96
CA LEU A 217 -16.31 -0.12 9.76
C LEU A 217 -16.38 -0.50 8.28
N ASN A 218 -15.22 -0.86 7.70
CA ASN A 218 -15.10 -1.22 6.28
C ASN A 218 -15.85 -0.25 5.36
N PRO A 219 -15.67 1.07 5.50
CA PRO A 219 -16.34 2.03 4.64
C PRO A 219 -15.91 1.80 3.18
N ASP A 220 -16.76 2.21 2.24
CA ASP A 220 -16.38 2.36 0.85
C ASP A 220 -15.40 3.53 0.66
N ASP A 221 -14.92 3.71 -0.56
CA ASP A 221 -13.93 4.75 -0.86
C ASP A 221 -14.49 6.16 -0.72
N GLU A 222 -15.77 6.37 -0.96
CA GLU A 222 -16.45 7.66 -0.82
C GLU A 222 -16.42 8.11 0.63
N ILE A 223 -16.92 7.27 1.55
CA ILE A 223 -16.91 7.55 3.00
C ILE A 223 -15.48 7.67 3.52
N LYS A 224 -14.55 6.80 3.06
CA LYS A 224 -13.13 6.90 3.44
C LYS A 224 -12.56 8.26 3.08
N ASN A 225 -12.83 8.73 1.87
CA ASN A 225 -12.33 10.02 1.39
C ASN A 225 -12.95 11.19 2.14
N GLU A 226 -14.25 11.13 2.47
CA GLU A 226 -14.91 12.13 3.31
C GLU A 226 -14.26 12.22 4.70
N VAL A 227 -14.02 11.08 5.35
CA VAL A 227 -13.38 11.04 6.68
C VAL A 227 -11.94 11.58 6.63
N LEU A 228 -11.20 11.29 5.56
CA LEU A 228 -9.87 11.86 5.34
C LEU A 228 -9.93 13.39 5.23
N LYS A 229 -10.86 13.94 4.45
CA LYS A 229 -11.01 15.39 4.21
C LYS A 229 -11.34 16.19 5.47
N ILE A 230 -12.18 15.63 6.35
CA ILE A 230 -12.57 16.31 7.59
C ILE A 230 -11.54 16.14 8.71
N SER A 231 -10.52 15.31 8.51
CA SER A 231 -9.47 15.06 9.49
C SER A 231 -8.27 15.99 9.26
N SER A 232 -7.63 16.43 10.33
CA SER A 232 -6.47 17.33 10.25
C SER A 232 -5.14 16.64 10.57
N ILE A 233 -5.17 15.62 11.41
CA ILE A 233 -4.00 14.86 11.82
C ILE A 233 -4.24 13.39 11.54
N TYR A 234 -3.33 12.77 10.79
CA TYR A 234 -3.32 11.33 10.59
C TYR A 234 -2.25 10.67 11.46
N LEU A 235 -2.62 9.66 12.27
CA LEU A 235 -1.70 8.94 13.13
C LEU A 235 -1.36 7.56 12.55
N ALA A 236 -0.13 7.39 12.10
CA ALA A 236 0.43 6.11 11.68
C ALA A 236 1.19 5.48 12.85
N VAL A 237 0.49 4.78 13.74
CA VAL A 237 1.03 4.22 14.99
C VAL A 237 1.56 2.79 14.87
N ASN A 238 1.85 2.33 13.65
CA ASN A 238 2.33 0.98 13.38
C ASN A 238 3.62 0.68 14.14
N THR A 239 3.75 -0.54 14.67
CA THR A 239 4.95 -0.97 15.40
C THR A 239 6.00 -1.63 14.51
N HIS A 240 5.57 -2.36 13.48
CA HIS A 240 6.42 -3.14 12.56
C HIS A 240 5.60 -3.64 11.36
N GLY A 241 6.26 -4.35 10.43
CA GLY A 241 5.58 -5.08 9.34
C GLY A 241 4.88 -4.16 8.32
N GLU A 242 5.33 -2.93 8.21
CA GLU A 242 4.92 -2.02 7.14
C GLU A 242 6.00 -2.02 6.06
N SER A 243 5.56 -2.08 4.80
CA SER A 243 6.51 -2.11 3.69
C SER A 243 6.67 -0.76 3.01
N PHE A 244 5.64 0.08 3.02
CA PHE A 244 5.66 1.36 2.33
C PHE A 244 4.94 2.47 3.11
N GLY A 245 3.66 2.27 3.47
CA GLY A 245 2.87 3.29 4.17
C GLY A 245 1.96 4.10 3.25
N ILE A 246 1.28 3.44 2.30
CA ILE A 246 0.41 4.12 1.33
C ILE A 246 -0.67 4.97 2.00
N THR A 247 -1.20 4.56 3.16
CA THR A 247 -2.21 5.33 3.90
C THR A 247 -1.69 6.68 4.42
N ILE A 248 -0.38 6.79 4.65
CA ILE A 248 0.26 8.07 4.99
C ILE A 248 0.19 9.01 3.78
N LEU A 249 0.50 8.50 2.59
CA LEU A 249 0.43 9.28 1.35
C LEU A 249 -1.01 9.72 1.06
N GLU A 250 -1.98 8.80 1.20
CA GLU A 250 -3.40 9.10 1.02
C GLU A 250 -3.85 10.20 2.00
N ALA A 251 -3.47 10.11 3.27
CA ALA A 251 -3.84 11.09 4.28
C ALA A 251 -3.24 12.49 4.01
N ILE A 252 -1.94 12.56 3.68
CA ILE A 252 -1.31 13.84 3.33
C ILE A 252 -1.93 14.39 2.04
N ASN A 253 -2.23 13.53 1.08
CA ASN A 253 -2.87 13.93 -0.16
C ASN A 253 -4.26 14.52 0.07
N ALA A 254 -4.99 14.01 1.04
CA ALA A 254 -6.32 14.47 1.45
C ALA A 254 -6.33 15.68 2.41
N GLY A 255 -5.18 16.24 2.79
CA GLY A 255 -5.09 17.45 3.63
C GLY A 255 -4.68 17.21 5.08
N CYS A 256 -4.43 15.96 5.49
CA CYS A 256 -3.97 15.66 6.85
C CYS A 256 -2.48 15.94 7.02
N THR A 257 -2.07 16.42 8.20
CA THR A 257 -0.68 16.36 8.63
C THR A 257 -0.40 14.99 9.24
N ALA A 258 0.57 14.25 8.71
CA ALA A 258 0.89 12.92 9.19
C ALA A 258 1.87 12.95 10.36
N VAL A 259 1.53 12.20 11.43
CA VAL A 259 2.40 11.89 12.57
C VAL A 259 2.61 10.39 12.59
N CYS A 260 3.85 9.95 12.56
CA CYS A 260 4.22 8.56 12.33
C CYS A 260 5.11 8.02 13.45
N SER A 261 4.99 6.73 13.77
CA SER A 261 6.01 6.06 14.55
C SER A 261 7.36 6.08 13.82
N ASP A 262 8.47 6.09 14.56
CA ASP A 262 9.82 6.24 14.00
C ASP A 262 10.41 4.95 13.39
N ILE A 263 9.55 4.09 12.83
CA ILE A 263 9.97 2.87 12.13
C ILE A 263 10.61 3.21 10.77
N THR A 264 11.57 2.37 10.37
CA THR A 264 12.36 2.58 9.14
C THR A 264 11.51 2.86 7.89
N PRO A 265 10.43 2.09 7.57
CA PRO A 265 9.63 2.37 6.37
C PRO A 265 9.00 3.76 6.34
N PHE A 266 8.61 4.30 7.49
CA PHE A 266 8.02 5.64 7.57
C PHE A 266 9.08 6.73 7.47
N LYS A 267 10.27 6.50 8.03
CA LYS A 267 11.43 7.38 7.85
C LYS A 267 11.91 7.40 6.39
N ASP A 268 11.95 6.26 5.73
CA ASP A 268 12.27 6.17 4.30
C ASP A 268 11.24 6.90 3.43
N LEU A 269 9.94 6.82 3.82
CA LEU A 269 8.85 7.44 3.09
C LEU A 269 8.88 8.97 3.17
N LEU A 270 8.97 9.53 4.38
CA LEU A 270 8.81 10.97 4.63
C LEU A 270 10.14 11.70 4.86
N GLY A 271 11.23 11.01 5.18
CA GLY A 271 12.53 11.65 5.44
C GLY A 271 12.42 12.80 6.45
N ASP A 272 13.07 13.91 6.14
CA ASP A 272 13.08 15.11 7.00
C ASP A 272 11.75 15.87 7.04
N SER A 273 10.81 15.56 6.16
CA SER A 273 9.46 16.15 6.20
C SER A 273 8.53 15.49 7.24
N GLY A 274 8.92 14.33 7.75
CA GLY A 274 8.11 13.55 8.68
C GLY A 274 8.06 14.13 10.09
N VAL A 275 6.89 14.03 10.71
CA VAL A 275 6.72 14.25 12.16
C VAL A 275 6.69 12.89 12.84
N TYR A 276 7.70 12.62 13.66
CA TYR A 276 7.88 11.30 14.24
C TYR A 276 7.74 11.29 15.75
N PHE A 277 7.20 10.20 16.27
CA PHE A 277 7.24 9.85 17.68
C PHE A 277 7.93 8.50 17.89
N LYS A 278 8.50 8.29 19.07
CA LYS A 278 9.19 7.04 19.43
C LYS A 278 8.21 5.87 19.42
N ASN A 279 8.51 4.86 18.61
CA ASN A 279 7.66 3.70 18.41
C ASN A 279 7.13 3.09 19.72
N ASN A 280 5.84 2.87 19.77
CA ASN A 280 5.12 2.28 20.91
C ASN A 280 5.24 3.07 22.23
N ASN A 281 5.52 4.37 22.17
CA ASN A 281 5.63 5.25 23.33
C ASN A 281 4.45 6.24 23.38
N LEU A 282 3.54 6.03 24.32
CA LEU A 282 2.32 6.84 24.45
C LEU A 282 2.60 8.29 24.88
N GLU A 283 3.53 8.49 25.77
CA GLU A 283 3.88 9.84 26.26
C GLU A 283 4.53 10.67 25.16
N ASP A 284 5.46 10.09 24.42
CA ASP A 284 6.12 10.77 23.30
C ASP A 284 5.12 11.06 22.16
N LEU A 285 4.18 10.13 21.89
CA LEU A 285 3.08 10.36 20.93
C LEU A 285 2.23 11.56 21.36
N LYS A 286 1.80 11.60 22.65
CA LYS A 286 1.02 12.73 23.19
C LYS A 286 1.77 14.05 23.02
N GLN A 287 3.01 14.12 23.49
CA GLN A 287 3.85 15.31 23.40
C GLN A 287 4.05 15.75 21.95
N THR A 288 4.22 14.79 21.02
CA THR A 288 4.39 15.08 19.59
C THR A 288 3.11 15.70 18.99
N VAL A 289 1.93 15.16 19.31
CA VAL A 289 0.64 15.71 18.85
C VAL A 289 0.42 17.10 19.45
N GLU A 290 0.65 17.31 20.76
CA GLU A 290 0.48 18.61 21.41
C GLU A 290 1.45 19.66 20.85
N ARG A 291 2.70 19.29 20.57
CA ARG A 291 3.70 20.16 19.94
C ARG A 291 3.30 20.52 18.52
N LEU A 292 2.81 19.55 17.73
CA LEU A 292 2.33 19.78 16.37
C LEU A 292 1.22 20.81 16.33
N VAL A 293 0.21 20.67 17.20
CA VAL A 293 -0.95 21.59 17.25
C VAL A 293 -0.56 23.01 17.69
N LYS A 294 0.54 23.15 18.45
CA LYS A 294 1.08 24.46 18.86
C LYS A 294 2.01 25.09 17.82
N SER A 295 2.42 24.34 16.82
CA SER A 295 3.30 24.79 15.73
C SER A 295 2.51 25.30 14.54
N ASP A 296 3.20 25.79 13.51
CA ASP A 296 2.60 26.10 12.22
C ASP A 296 2.31 24.78 11.46
N MET A 297 1.17 24.18 11.74
CA MET A 297 0.72 22.93 11.10
C MET A 297 0.64 23.09 9.58
N ARG A 298 0.29 24.27 9.06
CA ARG A 298 0.19 24.52 7.62
C ARG A 298 1.57 24.43 6.95
N ALA A 299 2.59 25.00 7.57
CA ALA A 299 3.96 24.91 7.05
C ALA A 299 4.46 23.45 7.06
N ILE A 300 4.17 22.70 8.12
CA ILE A 300 4.53 21.28 8.23
C ILE A 300 3.80 20.47 7.15
N TYR A 301 2.49 20.64 7.01
CA TYR A 301 1.69 20.00 5.97
C TYR A 301 2.24 20.29 4.57
N ASN A 302 2.51 21.56 4.26
CA ASN A 302 3.03 21.97 2.95
C ASN A 302 4.39 21.29 2.66
N ASN A 303 5.25 21.14 3.66
CA ASN A 303 6.51 20.43 3.53
C ASN A 303 6.29 18.94 3.24
N GLN A 304 5.39 18.28 3.97
CA GLN A 304 5.01 16.89 3.71
C GLN A 304 4.40 16.74 2.32
N LYS A 305 3.46 17.61 1.93
CA LYS A 305 2.81 17.58 0.61
C LYS A 305 3.80 17.72 -0.53
N LYS A 306 4.73 18.67 -0.41
CA LYS A 306 5.83 18.85 -1.38
C LYS A 306 6.71 17.60 -1.47
N HIS A 307 7.02 16.99 -0.32
CA HIS A 307 7.88 15.81 -0.27
C HIS A 307 7.22 14.58 -0.94
N ILE A 308 5.92 14.39 -0.77
CA ILE A 308 5.20 13.25 -1.34
C ILE A 308 4.89 13.39 -2.84
N ASP A 309 5.11 14.55 -3.45
CA ASP A 309 4.90 14.76 -4.90
C ASP A 309 5.69 13.77 -5.77
N LYS A 310 6.85 13.32 -5.31
CA LYS A 310 7.65 12.27 -5.98
C LYS A 310 6.91 10.93 -6.14
N TYR A 311 5.82 10.72 -5.40
CA TYR A 311 4.95 9.54 -5.47
C TYR A 311 3.68 9.79 -6.31
N SER A 312 3.52 10.97 -6.90
CA SER A 312 2.40 11.26 -7.79
C SER A 312 2.43 10.36 -9.05
N LEU A 313 1.25 10.10 -9.63
CA LEU A 313 1.13 9.30 -10.87
C LEU A 313 2.05 9.81 -11.96
N ASN A 314 2.11 11.14 -12.14
CA ASN A 314 2.94 11.78 -13.17
C ASN A 314 4.45 11.52 -12.99
N LYS A 315 4.90 11.17 -11.79
CA LYS A 315 6.31 10.83 -11.49
C LYS A 315 6.57 9.32 -11.54
N VAL A 316 5.62 8.51 -11.13
CA VAL A 316 5.80 7.05 -11.01
C VAL A 316 5.49 6.31 -12.29
N ILE A 317 4.39 6.66 -13.00
CA ILE A 317 3.96 5.95 -14.22
C ILE A 317 5.01 5.96 -15.34
N PRO A 318 5.74 7.05 -15.62
CA PRO A 318 6.83 7.01 -16.60
C PRO A 318 7.90 5.95 -16.30
N SER A 319 8.14 5.63 -15.02
CA SER A 319 9.06 4.56 -14.65
C SER A 319 8.54 3.18 -15.05
N TRP A 320 7.22 2.94 -14.95
CA TRP A 320 6.58 1.72 -15.42
C TRP A 320 6.60 1.63 -16.94
N ILE A 321 6.24 2.70 -17.66
CA ILE A 321 6.31 2.75 -19.13
C ILE A 321 7.73 2.40 -19.59
N SER A 322 8.74 3.06 -19.01
CA SER A 322 10.15 2.77 -19.34
C SER A 322 10.56 1.32 -19.09
N LEU A 323 10.02 0.67 -18.04
CA LEU A 323 10.29 -0.74 -17.78
C LEU A 323 9.62 -1.65 -18.80
N TYR A 324 8.38 -1.37 -19.20
CA TYR A 324 7.65 -2.19 -20.17
C TYR A 324 8.23 -2.07 -21.59
N THR A 325 8.68 -0.89 -21.97
CA THR A 325 9.24 -0.66 -23.33
C THR A 325 10.68 -1.22 -23.51
N GLN A 326 11.32 -1.67 -22.43
CA GLN A 326 12.67 -2.27 -22.46
C GLN A 326 12.66 -3.81 -22.53
N ILE A 327 11.50 -4.42 -22.62
CA ILE A 327 11.32 -5.87 -22.72
C ILE A 327 10.94 -6.25 -24.15
#